data_22dad673ef1fd1c23473d575f87f9892
#
_entry.id   22dad673ef1fd1c23473d575f87f9892
#
_cell.length_a   1.000
_cell.length_b   1.000
_cell.length_c   1.000
_cell.angle_alpha   90.00
_cell.angle_beta   90.00
_cell.angle_gamma   90.00
#
_symmetry.space_group_name_H-M   'P 1'
#
loop_
_entity.id
_entity.type
_entity.pdbx_description
1 polymer ?
#
loop_
_entity_poly.entity_id
_entity_poly.type
_entity_poly.pdbx_seq_one_letter_code
_entity_poly.pdbx_strand_id
1 'polypeptide(L)'
;MPFPLDHYIEASHVDYKERLEEKKPRSWLKSVSAFANTEGGHLIFGVKNEPREVVGLENPQAVISRLTELIKVRIDPTPRYRVREVEIEGKSCVDLEVQDGPAYPYYYAFDGSHTAYVR
;
A
#
# COMPACT_ATOMS: atom_id res chain seq x y z
N MET A 1 3.40 -8.92 -15.19
CA MET A 1 4.44 -8.21 -15.95
C MET A 1 5.54 -7.78 -15.01
N PRO A 2 6.81 -8.02 -15.34
CA PRO A 2 7.90 -7.59 -14.47
C PRO A 2 8.12 -6.08 -14.56
N PHE A 3 8.38 -5.48 -13.41
CA PHE A 3 8.77 -4.08 -13.33
C PHE A 3 10.14 -3.98 -12.71
N PRO A 4 11.06 -3.21 -13.27
CA PRO A 4 12.29 -2.93 -12.59
C PRO A 4 12.03 -2.05 -11.37
N LEU A 5 12.87 -2.18 -10.34
CA LEU A 5 12.70 -1.38 -9.14
C LEU A 5 12.75 0.12 -9.45
N ASP A 6 13.55 0.50 -10.44
CA ASP A 6 13.67 1.89 -10.88
C ASP A 6 12.36 2.52 -11.27
N HIS A 7 11.43 1.72 -11.81
CA HIS A 7 10.11 2.21 -12.19
C HIS A 7 9.42 2.87 -10.98
N TYR A 8 9.54 2.25 -9.80
CA TYR A 8 8.92 2.77 -8.59
C TYR A 8 9.76 3.84 -7.92
N ILE A 9 11.08 3.78 -8.04
CA ILE A 9 11.97 4.79 -7.46
C ILE A 9 11.71 6.15 -8.07
N GLU A 10 11.42 6.19 -9.36
CA GLU A 10 11.14 7.44 -10.07
C GLU A 10 9.74 7.98 -9.81
N ALA A 11 8.84 7.18 -9.26
CA ALA A 11 7.50 7.64 -8.91
C ALA A 11 7.58 8.57 -7.70
N SER A 12 6.77 9.64 -7.71
CA SER A 12 6.85 10.66 -6.68
C SER A 12 6.34 10.21 -5.31
N HIS A 13 5.49 9.18 -5.25
CA HIS A 13 4.88 8.74 -3.99
C HIS A 13 4.90 7.22 -3.93
N VAL A 14 5.95 6.69 -3.33
CA VAL A 14 6.11 5.23 -3.18
C VAL A 14 6.59 4.93 -1.77
N ASP A 15 5.90 4.00 -1.11
CA ASP A 15 6.35 3.41 0.15
C ASP A 15 6.66 1.94 -0.09
N TYR A 16 7.73 1.47 0.53
CA TYR A 16 8.15 0.08 0.43
C TYR A 16 7.92 -0.63 1.75
N LYS A 17 7.38 -1.83 1.68
CA LYS A 17 7.12 -2.66 2.85
C LYS A 17 7.66 -4.05 2.59
N GLU A 18 8.43 -4.58 3.52
CA GLU A 18 9.00 -5.91 3.37
C GLU A 18 7.92 -6.97 3.33
N ARG A 19 6.88 -6.81 4.14
CA ARG A 19 5.77 -7.74 4.24
C ARG A 19 4.52 -7.00 4.72
N LEU A 20 3.38 -7.69 4.70
CA LEU A 20 2.14 -7.16 5.25
C LEU A 20 2.17 -7.33 6.77
N GLU A 21 2.14 -6.21 7.50
CA GLU A 21 2.09 -6.23 8.96
C GLU A 21 0.65 -6.48 9.42
N GLU A 22 0.35 -7.71 9.83
CA GLU A 22 -0.99 -8.06 10.24
C GLU A 22 -1.31 -7.65 11.68
N LYS A 23 -0.32 -7.63 12.55
CA LYS A 23 -0.52 -7.25 13.95
C LYS A 23 -0.65 -5.74 14.13
N LYS A 24 -0.03 -4.97 13.26
CA LYS A 24 -0.05 -3.51 13.31
C LYS A 24 -0.37 -2.96 11.92
N PRO A 25 -1.58 -3.19 11.41
CA PRO A 25 -1.91 -2.76 10.06
C PRO A 25 -1.90 -1.24 9.89
N ARG A 26 -1.98 -0.49 10.97
CA ARG A 26 -1.87 0.96 10.92
C ARG A 26 -0.55 1.40 10.26
N SER A 27 0.51 0.58 10.40
CA SER A 27 1.83 0.92 9.85
C SER A 27 1.78 1.21 8.36
N TRP A 28 0.89 0.56 7.62
CA TRP A 28 0.74 0.79 6.18
C TRP A 28 -0.58 1.46 5.83
N LEU A 29 -1.63 1.27 6.63
CA LEU A 29 -2.93 1.88 6.35
C LEU A 29 -2.89 3.40 6.49
N LYS A 30 -2.02 3.94 7.34
CA LYS A 30 -1.83 5.38 7.41
C LYS A 30 -1.33 5.94 6.08
N SER A 31 -0.51 5.18 5.35
CA SER A 31 -0.04 5.59 4.03
C SER A 31 -1.16 5.55 3.00
N VAL A 32 -2.07 4.58 3.12
CA VAL A 32 -3.24 4.53 2.24
C VAL A 32 -4.08 5.79 2.42
N SER A 33 -4.37 6.16 3.66
CA SER A 33 -5.10 7.39 3.97
C SER A 33 -4.36 8.61 3.39
N ALA A 34 -3.05 8.70 3.64
CA ALA A 34 -2.25 9.82 3.19
C ALA A 34 -2.24 9.96 1.66
N PHE A 35 -2.09 8.85 0.94
CA PHE A 35 -2.10 8.87 -0.52
C PHE A 35 -3.48 9.28 -1.06
N ALA A 36 -4.55 8.73 -0.48
CA ALA A 36 -5.91 9.05 -0.93
C ALA A 36 -6.23 10.53 -0.70
N ASN A 37 -5.65 11.14 0.32
CA ASN A 37 -5.88 12.54 0.68
C ASN A 37 -4.97 13.51 -0.07
N THR A 38 -4.01 13.03 -0.83
CA THR A 38 -3.08 13.90 -1.54
C THR A 38 -3.08 13.61 -3.04
N GLU A 39 -2.01 13.03 -3.55
CA GLU A 39 -1.86 12.82 -5.00
C GLU A 39 -1.90 11.35 -5.39
N GLY A 40 -2.26 10.48 -4.46
CA GLY A 40 -2.17 9.06 -4.68
C GLY A 40 -0.76 8.55 -4.49
N GLY A 41 -0.55 7.26 -4.72
CA GLY A 41 0.78 6.67 -4.59
C GLY A 41 0.72 5.16 -4.64
N HIS A 42 1.88 4.56 -4.37
CA HIS A 42 2.06 3.12 -4.40
C HIS A 42 2.62 2.62 -3.08
N LEU A 43 2.09 1.50 -2.60
CA LEU A 43 2.74 0.71 -1.55
C LEU A 43 3.19 -0.58 -2.21
N ILE A 44 4.47 -0.87 -2.13
CA ILE A 44 5.05 -2.06 -2.73
C ILE A 44 5.42 -3.02 -1.61
N PHE A 45 4.73 -4.15 -1.55
CA PHE A 45 4.99 -5.18 -0.55
C PHE A 45 5.93 -6.23 -1.13
N GLY A 46 6.95 -6.60 -0.37
CA GLY A 46 7.98 -7.52 -0.79
C GLY A 46 9.33 -6.84 -1.03
N VAL A 47 9.46 -5.58 -0.65
CA VAL A 47 10.69 -4.82 -0.81
C VAL A 47 11.07 -4.23 0.55
N LYS A 48 12.26 -4.59 1.01
CA LYS A 48 12.83 -4.05 2.25
C LYS A 48 13.28 -2.61 1.99
N ASN A 49 13.06 -1.73 2.96
CA ASN A 49 13.30 -0.31 2.74
C ASN A 49 14.72 0.15 3.06
N GLU A 50 15.35 -0.37 4.11
CA GLU A 50 16.70 0.04 4.50
C GLU A 50 17.56 -1.14 4.89
N PRO A 51 18.53 -1.55 4.02
CA PRO A 51 18.73 -1.06 2.65
C PRO A 51 17.59 -1.52 1.74
N ARG A 52 17.42 -0.83 0.62
CA ARG A 52 16.38 -1.21 -0.33
C ARG A 52 16.77 -2.50 -1.02
N GLU A 53 15.96 -3.50 -0.82
CA GLU A 53 16.25 -4.85 -1.32
C GLU A 53 14.94 -5.55 -1.64
N VAL A 54 14.84 -6.13 -2.82
CA VAL A 54 13.67 -6.92 -3.21
C VAL A 54 13.80 -8.29 -2.56
N VAL A 55 12.89 -8.60 -1.64
CA VAL A 55 12.90 -9.89 -0.94
C VAL A 55 11.79 -10.83 -1.42
N GLY A 56 10.73 -10.26 -2.00
CA GLY A 56 9.59 -11.03 -2.49
C GLY A 56 8.65 -11.48 -1.39
N LEU A 57 7.53 -12.03 -1.80
CA LEU A 57 6.49 -12.54 -0.90
C LEU A 57 6.29 -14.02 -1.16
N GLU A 58 6.07 -14.81 -0.10
CA GLU A 58 5.80 -16.22 -0.25
C GLU A 58 4.44 -16.47 -0.88
N ASN A 59 3.44 -15.69 -0.49
CA ASN A 59 2.08 -15.89 -0.95
C ASN A 59 1.44 -14.54 -1.29
N PRO A 60 1.73 -14.00 -2.48
CA PRO A 60 1.19 -12.69 -2.86
C PRO A 60 -0.33 -12.65 -2.93
N GLN A 61 -1.00 -13.76 -3.27
CA GLN A 61 -2.46 -13.77 -3.33
C GLN A 61 -3.08 -13.64 -1.94
N ALA A 62 -2.47 -14.24 -0.94
CA ALA A 62 -2.93 -14.08 0.44
C ALA A 62 -2.74 -12.64 0.92
N VAL A 63 -1.64 -12.00 0.51
CA VAL A 63 -1.39 -10.60 0.83
C VAL A 63 -2.46 -9.72 0.20
N ILE A 64 -2.77 -9.96 -1.08
CA ILE A 64 -3.81 -9.19 -1.79
C ILE A 64 -5.16 -9.31 -1.07
N SER A 65 -5.56 -10.54 -0.73
CA SER A 65 -6.83 -10.77 -0.06
C SER A 65 -6.90 -10.06 1.28
N ARG A 66 -5.83 -10.14 2.06
CA ARG A 66 -5.81 -9.57 3.40
C ARG A 66 -5.80 -8.04 3.36
N LEU A 67 -5.02 -7.45 2.45
CA LEU A 67 -4.94 -6.00 2.42
C LEU A 67 -6.23 -5.38 1.87
N THR A 68 -6.92 -6.03 0.92
CA THR A 68 -8.21 -5.53 0.45
C THR A 68 -9.25 -5.58 1.55
N GLU A 69 -9.24 -6.63 2.36
CA GLU A 69 -10.13 -6.74 3.50
C GLU A 69 -9.88 -5.62 4.52
N LEU A 70 -8.61 -5.36 4.84
CA LEU A 70 -8.26 -4.34 5.82
C LEU A 70 -8.58 -2.92 5.33
N ILE A 71 -8.36 -2.64 4.05
CA ILE A 71 -8.72 -1.33 3.49
C ILE A 71 -10.21 -1.12 3.62
N LYS A 72 -11.00 -2.15 3.30
CA LYS A 72 -12.46 -2.06 3.33
C LYS A 72 -12.98 -1.70 4.73
N VAL A 73 -12.38 -2.25 5.78
CA VAL A 73 -12.88 -2.05 7.15
C VAL A 73 -12.18 -0.93 7.91
N ARG A 74 -11.02 -0.48 7.46
CA ARG A 74 -10.21 0.47 8.22
C ARG A 74 -10.05 1.84 7.57
N ILE A 75 -10.39 2.00 6.31
CA ILE A 75 -10.32 3.31 5.63
C ILE A 75 -11.73 3.76 5.31
N ASP A 76 -12.10 4.94 5.74
CA ASP A 76 -13.45 5.49 5.59
C ASP A 76 -13.37 6.90 5.02
N PRO A 77 -14.03 7.20 3.90
CA PRO A 77 -14.70 6.24 3.00
C PRO A 77 -13.69 5.37 2.25
N THR A 78 -14.17 4.31 1.60
CA THR A 78 -13.29 3.43 0.85
C THR A 78 -12.63 4.20 -0.29
N PRO A 79 -11.29 4.20 -0.38
CA PRO A 79 -10.61 4.94 -1.43
C PRO A 79 -10.67 4.19 -2.75
N ARG A 80 -10.33 4.89 -3.81
CA ARG A 80 -10.11 4.24 -5.11
C ARG A 80 -8.71 3.66 -5.10
N TYR A 81 -8.59 2.37 -5.38
CA TYR A 81 -7.30 1.71 -5.40
C TYR A 81 -7.32 0.54 -6.36
N ARG A 82 -6.13 0.13 -6.72
CA ARG A 82 -5.91 -1.03 -7.57
C ARG A 82 -4.78 -1.84 -6.95
N VAL A 83 -4.95 -3.15 -6.89
CA VAL A 83 -3.94 -4.02 -6.32
C VAL A 83 -3.63 -5.14 -7.30
N ARG A 84 -2.34 -5.45 -7.45
CA ARG A 84 -1.92 -6.48 -8.39
C ARG A 84 -0.61 -7.12 -7.93
N GLU A 85 -0.44 -8.36 -8.35
CA GLU A 85 0.84 -9.03 -8.18
C GLU A 85 1.77 -8.56 -9.29
N VAL A 86 3.00 -8.21 -8.94
CA VAL A 86 4.02 -7.78 -9.90
C VAL A 86 5.30 -8.54 -9.64
N GLU A 87 6.08 -8.73 -10.68
CA GLU A 87 7.39 -9.35 -10.56
C GLU A 87 8.44 -8.25 -10.59
N ILE A 88 9.27 -8.16 -9.55
CA ILE A 88 10.34 -7.19 -9.45
C ILE A 88 11.62 -7.94 -9.22
N GLU A 89 12.59 -7.80 -10.13
CA GLU A 89 13.88 -8.48 -10.07
C GLU A 89 13.72 -10.00 -9.85
N GLY A 90 12.75 -10.57 -10.56
CA GLY A 90 12.50 -12.01 -10.52
C GLY A 90 11.75 -12.52 -9.30
N LYS A 91 11.27 -11.63 -8.44
CA LYS A 91 10.56 -12.01 -7.22
C LYS A 91 9.14 -11.47 -7.22
N SER A 92 8.22 -12.25 -6.64
CA SER A 92 6.80 -11.87 -6.59
C SER A 92 6.57 -10.85 -5.50
N CYS A 93 5.99 -9.71 -5.89
CA CYS A 93 5.67 -8.62 -5.00
C CYS A 93 4.21 -8.21 -5.23
N VAL A 94 3.70 -7.30 -4.42
CA VAL A 94 2.35 -6.76 -4.58
C VAL A 94 2.45 -5.26 -4.67
N ASP A 95 1.82 -4.70 -5.70
CA ASP A 95 1.71 -3.25 -5.89
C ASP A 95 0.29 -2.84 -5.53
N LEU A 96 0.15 -2.05 -4.48
CA LEU A 96 -1.10 -1.40 -4.12
C LEU A 96 -1.03 0.05 -4.58
N GLU A 97 -1.77 0.35 -5.63
CA GLU A 97 -1.86 1.72 -6.14
C GLU A 97 -3.08 2.39 -5.56
N VAL A 98 -2.88 3.46 -4.79
CA VAL A 98 -3.95 4.25 -4.20
C VAL A 98 -4.11 5.52 -5.02
N GLN A 99 -5.34 5.82 -5.39
CA GLN A 99 -5.64 7.02 -6.16
C GLN A 99 -6.22 8.08 -5.24
N ASP A 100 -5.94 9.34 -5.51
CA ASP A 100 -6.64 10.42 -4.84
C ASP A 100 -8.10 10.38 -5.28
N GLY A 101 -8.99 10.75 -4.40
CA GLY A 101 -10.40 10.61 -4.68
C GLY A 101 -11.22 11.83 -4.30
N PRO A 102 -12.46 11.90 -4.84
CA PRO A 102 -13.34 13.03 -4.59
C PRO A 102 -13.95 13.06 -3.20
N ALA A 103 -13.90 11.95 -2.47
CA ALA A 103 -14.51 11.84 -1.15
C ALA A 103 -13.58 12.29 -0.02
N TYR A 104 -12.50 12.97 -0.37
CA TYR A 104 -11.59 13.59 0.59
C TYR A 104 -12.36 14.34 1.68
N PRO A 105 -11.98 14.22 2.98
CA PRO A 105 -10.83 13.44 3.45
C PRO A 105 -11.14 11.96 3.68
N TYR A 106 -10.09 11.15 3.57
CA TYR A 106 -10.15 9.72 3.86
C TYR A 106 -9.47 9.47 5.20
N TYR A 107 -10.15 8.75 6.07
CA TYR A 107 -9.68 8.55 7.45
C TYR A 107 -9.23 7.11 7.66
N TYR A 108 -8.18 6.96 8.46
CA TYR A 108 -7.92 5.67 9.10
C TYR A 108 -8.89 5.56 10.27
N ALA A 109 -9.78 4.58 10.21
CA ALA A 109 -10.86 4.40 11.17
C ALA A 109 -10.64 3.10 11.94
N PHE A 110 -10.49 3.20 13.24
CA PHE A 110 -10.34 2.03 14.09
C PHE A 110 -10.79 2.36 15.51
N ASP A 111 -11.61 1.47 16.07
CA ASP A 111 -12.04 1.56 17.47
C ASP A 111 -12.66 2.92 17.80
N GLY A 112 -13.53 3.40 16.91
CA GLY A 112 -14.24 4.65 17.11
C GLY A 112 -13.45 5.91 16.79
N SER A 113 -12.17 5.78 16.45
CA SER A 113 -11.31 6.92 16.11
C SER A 113 -11.21 7.07 14.59
N HIS A 114 -11.11 8.32 14.16
CA HIS A 114 -10.90 8.65 12.74
C HIS A 114 -9.72 9.61 12.65
N THR A 115 -8.67 9.21 11.96
CA THR A 115 -7.49 10.04 11.77
C THR A 115 -7.21 10.18 10.28
N ALA A 116 -7.16 11.43 9.81
CA ALA A 116 -6.80 11.71 8.42
C ALA A 116 -5.30 11.94 8.35
N TYR A 117 -4.62 11.21 7.46
CA TYR A 117 -3.19 11.37 7.23
C TYR A 117 -2.98 12.09 5.90
N VAL A 118 -1.92 12.88 5.84
CA VAL A 118 -1.50 13.56 4.61
C VAL A 118 0.00 13.41 4.47
N ARG A 119 0.48 13.52 3.26
CA ARG A 119 1.92 13.49 3.00
C ARG A 119 2.47 14.88 2.77
#